data_13f658ac6261800e3acc6f01d6dff6ea
#
_entry.id   13f658ac6261800e3acc6f01d6dff6ea
#
_cell.length_a   1.000
_cell.length_b   1.000
_cell.length_c   1.000
_cell.angle_alpha   90.00
_cell.angle_beta   90.00
_cell.angle_gamma   90.00
#
_symmetry.space_group_name_H-M   'P 1'
#
loop_
_entity.id
_entity.type
_entity.pdbx_description
1 polymer ?
#
loop_
_entity_poly.entity_id
_entity_poly.type
_entity_poly.pdbx_seq_one_letter_code
_entity_poly.pdbx_strand_id
1 'polypeptide(L)'
;GSGGRPYPRSDVLLDRLTGSEHRCGEDMMIDGRQTVFGDAKKMPFKDKAFDFVIASHILEHISEPDVFIKELQRVGRAGYIETPNAMFERLYPHPFHCLEVLCIDDKLRIYKKTQAVEDSFLGTQRILKDDPIWAKFFHEAPDMFHVRYYWEGSIEYVVLNPDVSCEWVERINDESESGGVKQSYMREQRGWREIGQSVLKHWHAFWRTHRLKNFRIEDILVCPECHGKMEKIEAELLCGTCARSYPLTPQPDFTPRA
;
A
#
# COMPACT_ATOMS: atom_id res chain seq x y z
N GLY A 1 0.62 1.79 -0.24
CA GLY A 1 0.60 2.90 0.67
C GLY A 1 0.24 2.52 2.09
N SER A 2 0.83 3.20 3.04
CA SER A 2 0.52 2.97 4.46
C SER A 2 -0.84 3.57 4.86
N GLY A 3 -1.37 4.48 4.06
CA GLY A 3 -2.71 5.01 4.15
C GLY A 3 -3.08 5.73 5.45
N GLY A 4 -4.39 5.91 5.65
CA GLY A 4 -4.96 6.46 6.88
C GLY A 4 -5.01 5.46 8.03
N ARG A 5 -4.84 4.14 7.76
CA ARG A 5 -4.94 3.06 8.77
C ARG A 5 -3.78 2.06 8.68
N PRO A 6 -2.55 2.52 8.87
CA PRO A 6 -1.40 1.62 8.80
C PRO A 6 -1.45 0.56 9.90
N TYR A 7 -0.95 -0.63 9.57
CA TYR A 7 -0.94 -1.76 10.51
C TYR A 7 -0.22 -1.37 11.81
N PRO A 8 -0.81 -1.63 13.00
CA PRO A 8 -0.29 -1.11 14.28
C PRO A 8 1.14 -1.53 14.63
N ARG A 9 1.59 -2.69 14.11
CA ARG A 9 2.94 -3.22 14.35
C ARG A 9 3.99 -2.72 13.35
N SER A 10 3.59 -1.98 12.30
CA SER A 10 4.55 -1.43 11.34
C SER A 10 5.48 -0.43 12.01
N ASP A 11 6.76 -0.53 11.73
CA ASP A 11 7.80 0.36 12.25
C ASP A 11 8.10 1.51 11.27
N VAL A 12 8.11 1.19 9.98
CA VAL A 12 8.35 2.12 8.87
C VAL A 12 7.12 2.12 7.96
N LEU A 13 6.73 3.29 7.50
CA LEU A 13 5.62 3.50 6.57
C LEU A 13 6.17 4.03 5.26
N LEU A 14 5.69 3.46 4.15
CA LEU A 14 5.96 3.97 2.80
C LEU A 14 4.64 4.37 2.15
N ASP A 15 4.57 5.58 1.62
CA ASP A 15 3.45 6.04 0.81
C ASP A 15 3.96 6.93 -0.34
N ARG A 16 3.24 6.95 -1.46
CA ARG A 16 3.56 7.83 -2.58
C ARG A 16 2.86 9.18 -2.46
N LEU A 17 1.64 9.18 -1.92
CA LEU A 17 0.73 10.30 -1.97
C LEU A 17 0.52 10.89 -0.57
N THR A 18 0.42 12.20 -0.48
CA THR A 18 0.14 12.92 0.78
C THR A 18 -1.34 13.30 0.92
N GLY A 19 -2.08 13.40 -0.18
CA GLY A 19 -3.48 13.83 -0.21
C GLY A 19 -4.47 12.79 0.33
N SER A 20 -5.60 13.24 0.84
CA SER A 20 -6.68 12.37 1.37
C SER A 20 -7.57 11.78 0.27
N GLU A 21 -7.57 12.36 -0.93
CA GLU A 21 -8.36 11.97 -2.10
C GLU A 21 -8.09 10.51 -2.52
N HIS A 22 -6.84 10.07 -2.42
CA HIS A 22 -6.42 8.68 -2.74
C HIS A 22 -6.61 7.69 -1.58
N ARG A 23 -7.21 8.14 -0.46
CA ARG A 23 -7.45 7.34 0.76
C ARG A 23 -8.90 7.33 1.17
N CYS A 24 -9.82 7.40 0.21
CA CYS A 24 -11.25 7.45 0.51
C CYS A 24 -11.63 8.61 1.46
N GLY A 25 -10.89 9.74 1.38
CA GLY A 25 -11.10 10.91 2.24
C GLY A 25 -10.49 10.81 3.64
N GLU A 26 -9.69 9.78 3.92
CA GLU A 26 -8.94 9.67 5.19
C GLU A 26 -7.60 10.38 5.09
N ASP A 27 -7.29 11.20 6.11
CA ASP A 27 -5.97 11.82 6.21
C ASP A 27 -4.88 10.79 6.48
N MET A 28 -3.67 11.08 6.03
CA MET A 28 -2.52 10.25 6.34
C MET A 28 -2.27 10.23 7.84
N MET A 29 -2.14 9.02 8.41
CA MET A 29 -1.83 8.89 9.83
C MET A 29 -0.35 9.15 10.09
N ILE A 30 -0.05 10.27 10.73
CA ILE A 30 1.30 10.62 11.24
C ILE A 30 1.29 10.42 12.75
N ASP A 31 1.81 9.29 13.23
CA ASP A 31 1.78 8.91 14.65
C ASP A 31 3.18 8.71 15.25
N GLY A 32 4.16 9.45 14.74
CA GLY A 32 5.56 9.37 15.18
C GLY A 32 6.33 8.15 14.64
N ARG A 33 5.74 7.34 13.74
CA ARG A 33 6.47 6.32 12.99
C ARG A 33 7.35 6.97 11.92
N GLN A 34 8.42 6.25 11.56
CA GLN A 34 9.27 6.65 10.45
C GLN A 34 8.47 6.52 9.14
N THR A 35 8.18 7.65 8.52
CA THR A 35 7.44 7.70 7.26
C THR A 35 8.37 8.13 6.14
N VAL A 36 8.31 7.44 5.01
CA VAL A 36 9.08 7.72 3.80
C VAL A 36 8.09 7.90 2.65
N PHE A 37 8.27 8.95 1.87
CA PHE A 37 7.54 9.13 0.63
C PHE A 37 8.33 8.51 -0.52
N GLY A 38 7.66 7.71 -1.36
CA GLY A 38 8.29 7.05 -2.49
C GLY A 38 7.38 6.07 -3.20
N ASP A 39 7.79 5.69 -4.41
CA ASP A 39 7.08 4.73 -5.23
C ASP A 39 7.35 3.29 -4.76
N ALA A 40 6.29 2.51 -4.61
CA ALA A 40 6.38 1.10 -4.24
C ALA A 40 7.04 0.23 -5.34
N LYS A 41 7.12 0.72 -6.57
CA LYS A 41 7.85 0.09 -7.68
C LYS A 41 9.36 0.36 -7.65
N LYS A 42 9.81 1.33 -6.81
CA LYS A 42 11.23 1.72 -6.64
C LYS A 42 11.47 2.12 -5.19
N MET A 43 11.38 1.17 -4.29
CA MET A 43 11.48 1.46 -2.85
C MET A 43 12.88 1.94 -2.45
N PRO A 44 13.00 3.07 -1.73
CA PRO A 44 14.29 3.64 -1.36
C PRO A 44 14.94 2.92 -0.17
N PHE A 45 14.88 1.60 -0.13
CA PHE A 45 15.41 0.79 0.96
C PHE A 45 16.43 -0.22 0.46
N LYS A 46 17.40 -0.53 1.32
CA LYS A 46 18.40 -1.60 1.09
C LYS A 46 17.71 -2.96 0.90
N ASP A 47 18.43 -3.85 0.23
CA ASP A 47 18.01 -5.24 0.12
C ASP A 47 17.86 -5.87 1.51
N LYS A 48 16.76 -6.62 1.70
CA LYS A 48 16.44 -7.30 2.96
C LYS A 48 16.49 -6.40 4.21
N ALA A 49 16.15 -5.11 4.02
CA ALA A 49 16.09 -4.14 5.12
C ALA A 49 15.02 -4.48 6.16
N PHE A 50 13.99 -5.23 5.76
CA PHE A 50 12.86 -5.57 6.62
C PHE A 50 12.73 -7.08 6.80
N ASP A 51 12.47 -7.52 8.04
CA ASP A 51 12.14 -8.91 8.31
C ASP A 51 10.76 -9.27 7.76
N PHE A 52 9.81 -8.31 7.77
CA PHE A 52 8.47 -8.51 7.29
C PHE A 52 7.90 -7.25 6.63
N VAL A 53 7.31 -7.40 5.45
CA VAL A 53 6.68 -6.31 4.68
C VAL A 53 5.17 -6.57 4.55
N ILE A 54 4.37 -5.54 4.75
CA ILE A 54 2.91 -5.59 4.59
C ILE A 54 2.51 -4.73 3.39
N ALA A 55 1.88 -5.36 2.42
CA ALA A 55 1.28 -4.73 1.25
C ALA A 55 -0.22 -5.04 1.24
N SER A 56 -1.01 -4.16 1.84
CA SER A 56 -2.46 -4.31 1.93
C SER A 56 -3.13 -3.23 1.10
N HIS A 57 -3.98 -3.63 0.16
CA HIS A 57 -4.69 -2.77 -0.78
C HIS A 57 -3.75 -1.83 -1.56
N ILE A 58 -2.74 -2.44 -2.20
CA ILE A 58 -1.77 -1.74 -3.05
C ILE A 58 -1.63 -2.45 -4.40
N LEU A 59 -1.51 -3.78 -4.40
CA LEU A 59 -1.22 -4.55 -5.61
C LEU A 59 -2.22 -4.27 -6.73
N GLU A 60 -3.50 -4.14 -6.40
CA GLU A 60 -4.59 -3.87 -7.36
C GLU A 60 -4.47 -2.53 -8.10
N HIS A 61 -3.69 -1.60 -7.55
CA HIS A 61 -3.44 -0.28 -8.15
C HIS A 61 -2.14 -0.20 -8.97
N ILE A 62 -1.35 -1.26 -9.00
CA ILE A 62 -0.01 -1.25 -9.61
C ILE A 62 -0.07 -1.67 -11.08
N SER A 63 0.31 -0.77 -11.98
CA SER A 63 0.37 -1.02 -13.43
C SER A 63 1.39 -2.09 -13.83
N GLU A 64 2.47 -2.23 -13.06
CA GLU A 64 3.61 -3.12 -13.29
C GLU A 64 3.78 -4.11 -12.12
N PRO A 65 2.91 -5.14 -11.98
CA PRO A 65 2.93 -6.04 -10.84
C PRO A 65 4.26 -6.80 -10.68
N ASP A 66 4.94 -7.14 -11.79
CA ASP A 66 6.25 -7.81 -11.78
C ASP A 66 7.32 -6.96 -11.08
N VAL A 67 7.33 -5.65 -11.36
CA VAL A 67 8.29 -4.71 -10.76
C VAL A 67 8.02 -4.59 -9.26
N PHE A 68 6.76 -4.40 -8.90
CA PHE A 68 6.35 -4.28 -7.49
C PHE A 68 6.66 -5.53 -6.68
N ILE A 69 6.34 -6.72 -7.20
CA ILE A 69 6.61 -8.00 -6.51
C ILE A 69 8.12 -8.21 -6.32
N LYS A 70 8.93 -7.89 -7.33
CA LYS A 70 10.40 -7.93 -7.20
C LYS A 70 10.91 -6.98 -6.12
N GLU A 71 10.35 -5.78 -6.02
CA GLU A 71 10.72 -4.82 -4.98
C GLU A 71 10.31 -5.30 -3.58
N LEU A 72 9.12 -5.89 -3.42
CA LEU A 72 8.72 -6.51 -2.13
C LEU A 72 9.73 -7.59 -1.71
N GLN A 73 10.09 -8.47 -2.63
CA GLN A 73 11.07 -9.53 -2.37
C GLN A 73 12.48 -8.98 -2.13
N ARG A 74 12.85 -7.89 -2.80
CA ARG A 74 14.16 -7.24 -2.61
C ARG A 74 14.28 -6.66 -1.20
N VAL A 75 13.28 -5.88 -0.75
CA VAL A 75 13.38 -5.17 0.53
C VAL A 75 13.00 -6.03 1.74
N GLY A 76 12.15 -7.05 1.56
CA GLY A 76 11.66 -7.93 2.63
C GLY A 76 12.29 -9.32 2.64
N ARG A 77 12.32 -9.97 3.82
CA ARG A 77 12.63 -11.39 3.97
C ARG A 77 11.38 -12.25 3.87
N ALA A 78 10.28 -11.73 4.40
CA ALA A 78 8.96 -12.31 4.40
C ALA A 78 7.92 -11.20 4.29
N GLY A 79 6.66 -11.55 4.06
CA GLY A 79 5.61 -10.52 4.04
C GLY A 79 4.20 -11.05 3.89
N TYR A 80 3.32 -10.10 3.73
CA TYR A 80 1.89 -10.31 3.57
C TYR A 80 1.36 -9.38 2.46
N ILE A 81 0.59 -9.95 1.55
CA ILE A 81 -0.13 -9.23 0.50
C ILE A 81 -1.61 -9.46 0.73
N GLU A 82 -2.38 -8.37 0.78
CA GLU A 82 -3.84 -8.40 0.78
C GLU A 82 -4.38 -7.52 -0.34
N THR A 83 -5.33 -8.04 -1.10
CA THR A 83 -5.95 -7.35 -2.22
C THR A 83 -7.34 -7.93 -2.46
N PRO A 84 -8.32 -7.20 -3.02
CA PRO A 84 -9.59 -7.77 -3.42
C PRO A 84 -9.37 -8.99 -4.33
N ASN A 85 -10.14 -10.07 -4.11
CA ASN A 85 -10.08 -11.18 -5.04
C ASN A 85 -10.81 -10.85 -6.35
N ALA A 86 -10.45 -11.54 -7.43
CA ALA A 86 -10.98 -11.25 -8.77
C ALA A 86 -12.51 -11.39 -8.86
N MET A 87 -13.12 -12.25 -8.05
CA MET A 87 -14.58 -12.39 -8.03
C MET A 87 -15.22 -11.14 -7.39
N PHE A 88 -14.71 -10.71 -6.25
CA PHE A 88 -15.19 -9.51 -5.58
C PHE A 88 -14.95 -8.27 -6.42
N GLU A 89 -13.78 -8.15 -7.05
CA GLU A 89 -13.43 -7.05 -7.94
C GLU A 89 -14.38 -6.97 -9.17
N ARG A 90 -14.92 -8.08 -9.67
CA ARG A 90 -15.90 -8.11 -10.75
C ARG A 90 -17.32 -7.78 -10.30
N LEU A 91 -17.68 -8.15 -9.05
CA LEU A 91 -18.98 -7.81 -8.46
C LEU A 91 -19.03 -6.36 -7.99
N TYR A 92 -17.89 -5.84 -7.54
CA TYR A 92 -17.75 -4.53 -6.96
C TYR A 92 -16.50 -3.83 -7.53
N PRO A 93 -16.52 -3.49 -8.83
CA PRO A 93 -15.36 -2.92 -9.48
C PRO A 93 -15.03 -1.55 -8.91
N HIS A 94 -13.74 -1.30 -8.75
CA HIS A 94 -13.23 0.00 -8.36
C HIS A 94 -12.51 0.64 -9.55
N PRO A 95 -12.78 1.90 -9.91
CA PRO A 95 -12.22 2.54 -11.11
C PRO A 95 -10.70 2.68 -11.07
N PHE A 96 -10.09 2.69 -9.87
CA PHE A 96 -8.64 2.78 -9.71
C PHE A 96 -7.94 1.42 -9.59
N HIS A 97 -8.68 0.30 -9.67
CA HIS A 97 -8.09 -1.03 -9.64
C HIS A 97 -7.80 -1.51 -11.05
N CYS A 98 -6.54 -1.70 -11.37
CA CYS A 98 -6.10 -2.15 -12.70
C CYS A 98 -5.79 -3.66 -12.76
N LEU A 99 -5.82 -4.36 -11.63
CA LEU A 99 -5.56 -5.79 -11.58
C LEU A 99 -6.73 -6.55 -10.95
N GLU A 100 -6.93 -7.78 -11.46
CA GLU A 100 -7.73 -8.82 -10.82
C GLU A 100 -6.78 -9.91 -10.32
N VAL A 101 -6.91 -10.28 -9.05
CA VAL A 101 -5.99 -11.22 -8.41
C VAL A 101 -6.72 -12.40 -7.80
N LEU A 102 -6.17 -13.60 -8.00
CA LEU A 102 -6.59 -14.83 -7.31
C LEU A 102 -5.36 -15.49 -6.69
N CYS A 103 -5.56 -16.26 -5.63
CA CYS A 103 -4.56 -17.17 -5.10
C CYS A 103 -5.08 -18.60 -5.28
N ILE A 104 -4.34 -19.42 -6.05
CA ILE A 104 -4.67 -20.81 -6.31
C ILE A 104 -3.39 -21.62 -6.16
N ASP A 105 -3.43 -22.65 -5.30
CA ASP A 105 -2.28 -23.50 -4.97
C ASP A 105 -1.06 -22.69 -4.51
N ASP A 106 -1.28 -21.77 -3.55
CA ASP A 106 -0.28 -20.85 -3.00
C ASP A 106 0.45 -20.00 -4.06
N LYS A 107 -0.17 -19.78 -5.20
CA LYS A 107 0.36 -18.96 -6.29
C LYS A 107 -0.60 -17.84 -6.66
N LEU A 108 -0.10 -16.62 -6.69
CA LEU A 108 -0.86 -15.47 -7.18
C LEU A 108 -1.04 -15.54 -8.69
N ARG A 109 -2.28 -15.45 -9.15
CA ARG A 109 -2.65 -15.33 -10.56
C ARG A 109 -3.19 -13.93 -10.79
N ILE A 110 -2.47 -13.17 -11.59
CA ILE A 110 -2.73 -11.75 -11.80
C ILE A 110 -3.19 -11.54 -13.24
N TYR A 111 -4.32 -10.88 -13.39
CA TYR A 111 -4.88 -10.47 -14.68
C TYR A 111 -4.93 -8.95 -14.74
N LYS A 112 -4.36 -8.35 -15.79
CA LYS A 112 -4.35 -6.92 -16.04
C LYS A 112 -5.62 -6.50 -16.77
N LYS A 113 -6.35 -5.52 -16.27
CA LYS A 113 -7.51 -4.93 -16.96
C LYS A 113 -7.03 -4.02 -18.09
N THR A 114 -7.75 -4.02 -19.19
CA THR A 114 -7.45 -3.18 -20.36
C THR A 114 -7.90 -1.73 -20.19
N GLN A 115 -8.85 -1.48 -19.27
CA GLN A 115 -9.44 -0.17 -19.00
C GLN A 115 -10.08 -0.15 -17.60
N ALA A 116 -10.38 1.05 -17.11
CA ALA A 116 -11.20 1.22 -15.93
C ALA A 116 -12.58 0.55 -16.13
N VAL A 117 -13.06 -0.11 -15.09
CA VAL A 117 -14.41 -0.69 -15.08
C VAL A 117 -15.23 0.11 -14.10
N GLU A 118 -16.28 0.75 -14.60
CA GLU A 118 -17.28 1.39 -13.78
C GLU A 118 -18.31 0.37 -13.29
N ASP A 119 -18.92 0.61 -12.14
CA ASP A 119 -20.05 -0.18 -11.65
C ASP A 119 -21.22 -0.09 -12.62
N SER A 120 -21.36 -1.12 -13.47
CA SER A 120 -22.45 -1.22 -14.46
C SER A 120 -23.83 -1.33 -13.78
N PHE A 121 -23.88 -1.63 -12.51
CA PHE A 121 -25.08 -1.73 -11.69
C PHE A 121 -25.18 -0.55 -10.74
N LEU A 122 -25.22 0.66 -11.25
CA LEU A 122 -25.30 1.97 -10.58
C LEU A 122 -26.11 2.01 -9.26
N GLY A 123 -25.91 1.18 -8.34
CA GLY A 123 -26.65 1.03 -7.10
C GLY A 123 -26.22 -0.13 -6.26
N THR A 124 -25.50 -1.11 -6.83
CA THR A 124 -25.03 -2.28 -6.07
C THR A 124 -24.14 -1.81 -4.91
N GLN A 125 -23.24 -0.90 -5.17
CA GLN A 125 -22.42 -0.28 -4.14
C GLN A 125 -23.25 0.45 -3.09
N ARG A 126 -24.31 1.19 -3.48
CA ARG A 126 -25.19 1.87 -2.54
C ARG A 126 -25.96 0.89 -1.68
N ILE A 127 -26.56 -0.14 -2.30
CA ILE A 127 -27.35 -1.16 -1.60
C ILE A 127 -26.48 -1.93 -0.62
N LEU A 128 -25.31 -2.39 -1.05
CA LEU A 128 -24.40 -3.17 -0.21
C LEU A 128 -23.78 -2.33 0.91
N LYS A 129 -23.49 -1.05 0.67
CA LYS A 129 -22.91 -0.16 1.66
C LYS A 129 -23.85 0.09 2.85
N ASP A 130 -25.14 0.20 2.59
CA ASP A 130 -26.15 0.54 3.60
C ASP A 130 -26.81 -0.71 4.23
N ASP A 131 -26.47 -1.92 3.76
CA ASP A 131 -26.98 -3.17 4.31
C ASP A 131 -26.11 -3.67 5.50
N PRO A 132 -26.66 -3.67 6.74
CA PRO A 132 -25.91 -4.13 7.90
C PRO A 132 -25.57 -5.62 7.86
N ILE A 133 -26.36 -6.45 7.15
CA ILE A 133 -26.08 -7.87 6.98
C ILE A 133 -24.86 -8.04 6.08
N TRP A 134 -24.79 -7.30 4.99
CA TRP A 134 -23.62 -7.29 4.10
C TRP A 134 -22.36 -6.81 4.83
N ALA A 135 -22.45 -5.69 5.56
CA ALA A 135 -21.32 -5.17 6.32
C ALA A 135 -20.78 -6.19 7.32
N LYS A 136 -21.70 -6.86 8.04
CA LYS A 136 -21.35 -7.94 8.97
C LYS A 136 -20.66 -9.10 8.25
N PHE A 137 -21.23 -9.57 7.14
CA PHE A 137 -20.69 -10.69 6.36
C PHE A 137 -19.29 -10.36 5.80
N PHE A 138 -19.10 -9.15 5.28
CA PHE A 138 -17.81 -8.68 4.78
C PHE A 138 -16.72 -8.70 5.86
N HIS A 139 -17.09 -8.36 7.11
CA HIS A 139 -16.14 -8.39 8.23
C HIS A 139 -15.89 -9.78 8.80
N GLU A 140 -16.88 -10.67 8.77
CA GLU A 140 -16.79 -12.01 9.35
C GLU A 140 -16.16 -13.04 8.41
N ALA A 141 -16.21 -12.81 7.10
CA ALA A 141 -15.69 -13.72 6.08
C ALA A 141 -14.71 -13.02 5.10
N PRO A 142 -13.65 -12.35 5.58
CA PRO A 142 -12.76 -11.56 4.73
C PRO A 142 -12.08 -12.40 3.62
N ASP A 143 -11.85 -13.69 3.86
CA ASP A 143 -11.23 -14.59 2.89
C ASP A 143 -12.11 -14.86 1.64
N MET A 144 -13.41 -14.55 1.72
CA MET A 144 -14.29 -14.61 0.55
C MET A 144 -14.13 -13.42 -0.38
N PHE A 145 -13.62 -12.31 0.13
CA PHE A 145 -13.54 -11.04 -0.59
C PHE A 145 -12.12 -10.64 -0.93
N HIS A 146 -11.14 -11.19 -0.21
CA HIS A 146 -9.74 -10.81 -0.34
C HIS A 146 -8.85 -12.02 -0.57
N VAL A 147 -7.84 -11.83 -1.40
CA VAL A 147 -6.63 -12.66 -1.40
C VAL A 147 -5.80 -12.22 -0.20
N ARG A 148 -5.43 -13.19 0.64
CA ARG A 148 -4.58 -13.00 1.82
C ARG A 148 -3.39 -13.94 1.71
N TYR A 149 -2.29 -13.40 1.19
CA TYR A 149 -1.13 -14.19 0.79
C TYR A 149 0.08 -13.89 1.67
N TYR A 150 0.55 -14.91 2.38
CA TYR A 150 1.79 -14.86 3.17
C TYR A 150 2.93 -15.47 2.37
N TRP A 151 4.11 -14.87 2.44
CA TRP A 151 5.29 -15.34 1.72
C TRP A 151 6.54 -15.23 2.58
N GLU A 152 7.52 -16.12 2.30
CA GLU A 152 8.85 -16.11 2.88
C GLU A 152 9.87 -16.44 1.78
N GLY A 153 10.91 -15.63 1.67
CA GLY A 153 11.95 -15.78 0.63
C GLY A 153 11.47 -15.33 -0.75
N SER A 154 10.47 -16.00 -1.33
CA SER A 154 9.92 -15.71 -2.66
C SER A 154 8.40 -15.58 -2.67
N ILE A 155 7.89 -14.85 -3.65
CA ILE A 155 6.47 -14.75 -3.96
C ILE A 155 6.23 -15.54 -5.24
N GLU A 156 5.40 -16.59 -5.15
CA GLU A 156 5.00 -17.36 -6.31
C GLU A 156 3.84 -16.65 -7.02
N TYR A 157 4.05 -16.27 -8.28
CA TYR A 157 3.02 -15.58 -9.06
C TYR A 157 3.12 -15.85 -10.55
N VAL A 158 2.07 -15.53 -11.28
CA VAL A 158 2.03 -15.48 -12.75
C VAL A 158 1.11 -14.34 -13.22
N VAL A 159 1.59 -13.55 -14.15
CA VAL A 159 0.75 -12.59 -14.89
C VAL A 159 0.17 -13.30 -16.12
N LEU A 160 -1.16 -13.42 -16.18
CA LEU A 160 -1.85 -14.25 -17.19
C LEU A 160 -1.87 -13.58 -18.57
N ASN A 161 -1.77 -12.26 -18.62
CA ASN A 161 -1.76 -11.46 -19.84
C ASN A 161 -0.66 -10.38 -19.77
N PRO A 162 0.63 -10.78 -19.78
CA PRO A 162 1.75 -9.87 -19.53
C PRO A 162 1.84 -8.72 -20.54
N ASP A 163 1.38 -8.93 -21.79
CA ASP A 163 1.45 -7.95 -22.87
C ASP A 163 0.41 -6.82 -22.76
N VAL A 164 -0.54 -6.92 -21.82
CA VAL A 164 -1.54 -5.87 -21.60
C VAL A 164 -0.93 -4.77 -20.74
N SER A 165 -1.08 -3.50 -21.17
CA SER A 165 -0.69 -2.31 -20.37
C SER A 165 -1.84 -1.89 -19.47
N CYS A 166 -1.49 -1.53 -18.23
CA CYS A 166 -2.39 -0.91 -17.24
C CYS A 166 -2.03 0.56 -16.94
N GLU A 167 -1.20 1.20 -17.75
CA GLU A 167 -0.76 2.59 -17.53
C GLU A 167 -1.92 3.60 -17.48
N TRP A 168 -3.08 3.22 -17.98
CA TRP A 168 -4.29 4.05 -17.87
C TRP A 168 -4.65 4.39 -16.40
N VAL A 169 -4.29 3.55 -15.43
CA VAL A 169 -4.57 3.80 -14.01
C VAL A 169 -3.74 4.97 -13.47
N GLU A 170 -2.53 5.17 -13.97
CA GLU A 170 -1.67 6.28 -13.55
C GLU A 170 -2.27 7.62 -13.96
N ARG A 171 -2.85 7.70 -15.18
CA ARG A 171 -3.56 8.91 -15.66
C ARG A 171 -4.80 9.23 -14.82
N ILE A 172 -5.59 8.23 -14.44
CA ILE A 172 -6.77 8.44 -13.58
C ILE A 172 -6.34 8.93 -12.19
N ASN A 173 -5.25 8.41 -11.65
CA ASN A 173 -4.72 8.86 -10.37
C ASN A 173 -4.28 10.33 -10.42
N ASP A 174 -3.60 10.73 -11.49
CA ASP A 174 -3.15 12.11 -11.68
C ASP A 174 -4.35 13.09 -11.89
N GLU A 175 -5.38 12.68 -12.63
CA GLU A 175 -6.60 13.47 -12.83
C GLU A 175 -7.45 13.60 -11.57
N SER A 176 -7.46 12.60 -10.69
CA SER A 176 -8.23 12.61 -9.44
C SER A 176 -7.64 13.58 -8.39
N GLU A 177 -6.39 13.98 -8.50
CA GLU A 177 -5.81 15.06 -7.69
C GLU A 177 -6.54 16.40 -7.87
N SER A 178 -7.26 16.58 -8.98
CA SER A 178 -7.95 17.83 -9.32
C SER A 178 -9.45 17.88 -8.97
N GLY A 179 -10.06 16.78 -8.51
CA GLY A 179 -11.51 16.72 -8.32
C GLY A 179 -11.99 15.70 -7.31
N GLY A 180 -11.75 15.94 -6.03
CA GLY A 180 -12.06 14.99 -4.95
C GLY A 180 -13.55 14.70 -4.78
N VAL A 181 -13.99 13.52 -5.15
CA VAL A 181 -15.24 12.92 -4.66
C VAL A 181 -14.97 12.31 -3.29
N LYS A 182 -15.39 12.98 -2.24
CA LYS A 182 -15.36 12.47 -0.86
C LYS A 182 -16.30 11.27 -0.75
N GLN A 183 -15.79 10.07 -0.90
CA GLN A 183 -16.50 8.86 -0.49
C GLN A 183 -16.32 8.69 1.02
N SER A 184 -17.34 9.05 1.80
CA SER A 184 -17.34 8.74 3.24
C SER A 184 -17.72 7.28 3.42
N TYR A 185 -16.78 6.43 3.81
CA TYR A 185 -17.09 5.10 4.32
C TYR A 185 -17.76 5.21 5.70
N MET A 186 -18.79 4.38 5.93
CA MET A 186 -19.55 4.39 7.18
C MET A 186 -18.62 4.22 8.40
N ARG A 187 -18.78 5.15 9.33
CA ARG A 187 -18.16 5.09 10.65
C ARG A 187 -19.01 4.16 11.50
N GLU A 188 -18.56 2.91 11.66
CA GLU A 188 -19.23 1.97 12.58
C GLU A 188 -19.24 2.51 14.01
N GLN A 189 -20.31 2.15 14.73
CA GLN A 189 -20.51 2.54 16.13
C GLN A 189 -19.38 2.01 17.02
N ARG A 190 -18.85 2.91 17.85
CA ARG A 190 -17.81 2.64 18.86
C ARG A 190 -18.26 1.55 19.83
N GLY A 191 -17.59 0.41 19.81
CA GLY A 191 -17.80 -0.71 20.70
C GLY A 191 -16.52 -1.11 21.45
N TRP A 192 -16.63 -2.09 22.31
CA TRP A 192 -15.53 -2.68 23.10
C TRP A 192 -14.31 -3.09 22.25
N ARG A 193 -14.51 -3.40 20.96
CA ARG A 193 -13.43 -3.66 19.98
C ARG A 193 -12.50 -2.47 19.77
N GLU A 194 -13.01 -1.24 19.75
CA GLU A 194 -12.18 -0.04 19.59
C GLU A 194 -11.33 0.22 20.83
N ILE A 195 -11.84 -0.07 22.02
CA ILE A 195 -11.09 0.03 23.27
C ILE A 195 -9.92 -0.96 23.22
N GLY A 196 -10.19 -2.21 22.86
CA GLY A 196 -9.15 -3.23 22.70
C GLY A 196 -8.10 -2.87 21.65
N GLN A 197 -8.53 -2.34 20.51
CA GLN A 197 -7.63 -1.87 19.46
C GLN A 197 -6.80 -0.65 19.91
N SER A 198 -7.39 0.27 20.68
CA SER A 198 -6.68 1.41 21.23
C SER A 198 -5.59 0.96 22.21
N VAL A 199 -5.91 0.05 23.11
CA VAL A 199 -4.92 -0.53 24.05
C VAL A 199 -3.78 -1.22 23.30
N LEU A 200 -4.09 -2.03 22.30
CA LEU A 200 -3.09 -2.69 21.46
C LEU A 200 -2.22 -1.68 20.69
N LYS A 201 -2.80 -0.61 20.16
CA LYS A 201 -2.04 0.46 19.48
C LYS A 201 -1.04 1.12 20.45
N HIS A 202 -1.47 1.47 21.65
CA HIS A 202 -0.59 2.07 22.66
C HIS A 202 0.50 1.10 23.13
N TRP A 203 0.16 -0.15 23.33
CA TRP A 203 1.12 -1.20 23.67
C TRP A 203 2.18 -1.40 22.58
N HIS A 204 1.76 -1.48 21.31
CA HIS A 204 2.70 -1.57 20.20
C HIS A 204 3.55 -0.30 20.06
N ALA A 205 2.99 0.88 20.28
CA ALA A 205 3.75 2.13 20.25
C ALA A 205 4.82 2.16 21.34
N PHE A 206 4.49 1.74 22.55
CA PHE A 206 5.46 1.64 23.67
C PHE A 206 6.61 0.67 23.34
N TRP A 207 6.31 -0.53 22.88
CA TRP A 207 7.34 -1.50 22.52
C TRP A 207 8.16 -1.08 21.31
N ARG A 208 7.57 -0.39 20.36
CA ARG A 208 8.26 0.18 19.19
C ARG A 208 9.31 1.20 19.62
N THR A 209 8.96 2.15 20.48
CA THR A 209 9.91 3.16 20.95
C THR A 209 11.10 2.52 21.65
N HIS A 210 10.88 1.45 22.40
CA HIS A 210 11.95 0.73 23.07
C HIS A 210 12.83 -0.08 22.09
N ARG A 211 12.21 -0.78 21.13
CA ARG A 211 12.91 -1.60 20.12
C ARG A 211 13.70 -0.73 19.15
N LEU A 212 13.14 0.42 18.73
CA LEU A 212 13.74 1.32 17.74
C LEU A 212 14.57 2.45 18.35
N LYS A 213 14.94 2.37 19.62
CA LYS A 213 15.66 3.45 20.31
C LYS A 213 16.93 3.91 19.57
N ASN A 214 17.63 3.00 18.92
CA ASN A 214 18.87 3.28 18.17
C ASN A 214 18.67 3.15 16.65
N PHE A 215 17.44 2.93 16.17
CA PHE A 215 17.15 2.81 14.76
C PHE A 215 17.09 4.19 14.10
N ARG A 216 17.82 4.33 13.01
CA ARG A 216 17.80 5.53 12.18
C ARG A 216 17.34 5.10 10.78
N ILE A 217 16.34 5.78 10.26
CA ILE A 217 15.80 5.47 8.93
C ILE A 217 16.87 5.62 7.84
N GLU A 218 17.76 6.60 8.00
CA GLU A 218 18.85 6.86 7.06
C GLU A 218 19.80 5.66 6.89
N ASP A 219 19.91 4.79 7.90
CA ASP A 219 20.80 3.63 7.85
C ASP A 219 20.31 2.55 6.85
N ILE A 220 19.02 2.56 6.50
CA ILE A 220 18.41 1.62 5.56
C ILE A 220 18.04 2.25 4.22
N LEU A 221 18.17 3.58 4.07
CA LEU A 221 17.83 4.26 2.82
C LEU A 221 18.93 4.07 1.75
N VAL A 222 18.48 3.93 0.51
CA VAL A 222 19.30 3.92 -0.70
C VAL A 222 18.63 4.76 -1.78
N CYS A 223 19.37 5.14 -2.79
CA CYS A 223 18.83 5.82 -3.97
C CYS A 223 17.84 4.88 -4.70
N PRO A 224 16.59 5.30 -4.97
CA PRO A 224 15.64 4.45 -5.68
C PRO A 224 16.02 4.21 -7.15
N GLU A 225 16.89 5.02 -7.72
CA GLU A 225 17.27 4.93 -9.14
C GLU A 225 18.49 4.05 -9.40
N CYS A 226 19.47 4.04 -8.47
CA CYS A 226 20.71 3.30 -8.68
C CYS A 226 21.15 2.45 -7.49
N HIS A 227 20.35 2.42 -6.42
CA HIS A 227 20.62 1.76 -5.13
C HIS A 227 21.95 2.18 -4.48
N GLY A 228 22.51 3.31 -4.92
CA GLY A 228 23.71 3.90 -4.34
C GLY A 228 23.48 4.40 -2.91
N LYS A 229 24.58 4.47 -2.16
CA LYS A 229 24.55 4.97 -0.79
C LYS A 229 24.09 6.42 -0.74
N MET A 230 23.19 6.73 0.19
CA MET A 230 22.75 8.08 0.45
C MET A 230 23.61 8.73 1.55
N GLU A 231 23.95 10.00 1.34
CA GLU A 231 24.66 10.82 2.30
C GLU A 231 23.79 12.02 2.68
N LYS A 232 23.69 12.27 3.98
CA LYS A 232 22.92 13.39 4.48
C LYS A 232 23.75 14.66 4.39
N ILE A 233 23.23 15.65 3.66
CA ILE A 233 23.81 16.99 3.52
C ILE A 233 22.72 17.98 3.93
N GLU A 234 22.86 18.57 5.10
CA GLU A 234 21.87 19.49 5.69
C GLU A 234 20.46 18.87 5.73
N ALA A 235 19.51 19.36 4.92
CA ALA A 235 18.12 18.92 4.85
C ALA A 235 17.84 17.99 3.66
N GLU A 236 18.87 17.49 2.99
CA GLU A 236 18.76 16.62 1.81
C GLU A 236 19.54 15.32 1.99
N LEU A 237 19.15 14.32 1.20
CA LEU A 237 19.87 13.08 0.98
C LEU A 237 20.48 13.12 -0.42
N LEU A 238 21.80 13.09 -0.53
CA LEU A 238 22.52 13.07 -1.79
C LEU A 238 22.98 11.64 -2.10
N CYS A 239 22.73 11.18 -3.32
CA CYS A 239 23.27 9.90 -3.79
C CYS A 239 24.75 10.06 -4.23
N GLY A 240 25.66 9.34 -3.56
CA GLY A 240 27.08 9.35 -3.90
C GLY A 240 27.41 8.71 -5.26
N THR A 241 26.46 7.99 -5.89
CA THR A 241 26.68 7.31 -7.17
C THR A 241 26.15 8.09 -8.36
N CYS A 242 24.90 8.58 -8.32
CA CYS A 242 24.25 9.26 -9.45
C CYS A 242 24.00 10.74 -9.20
N ALA A 243 24.45 11.29 -8.09
CA ALA A 243 24.36 12.68 -7.67
C ALA A 243 22.92 13.25 -7.60
N ARG A 244 21.89 12.40 -7.55
CA ARG A 244 20.51 12.85 -7.30
C ARG A 244 20.34 13.21 -5.84
N SER A 245 19.60 14.29 -5.56
CA SER A 245 19.25 14.71 -4.21
C SER A 245 17.75 14.54 -3.95
N TYR A 246 17.41 14.29 -2.70
CA TYR A 246 16.04 14.08 -2.22
C TYR A 246 15.84 14.80 -0.89
N PRO A 247 14.70 15.46 -0.66
CA PRO A 247 14.44 16.11 0.62
C PRO A 247 14.42 15.10 1.78
N LEU A 248 14.94 15.52 2.91
CA LEU A 248 14.89 14.74 4.15
C LEU A 248 13.86 15.28 5.13
N THR A 249 13.48 16.55 5.01
CA THR A 249 12.58 17.22 5.96
C THR A 249 11.33 17.73 5.27
N PRO A 250 10.14 17.61 5.91
CA PRO A 250 9.89 17.04 7.26
C PRO A 250 10.07 15.52 7.35
N GLN A 251 10.13 14.82 6.20
CA GLN A 251 10.31 13.38 6.09
C GLN A 251 11.03 13.06 4.79
N PRO A 252 11.78 11.93 4.69
CA PRO A 252 12.43 11.53 3.44
C PRO A 252 11.42 11.41 2.29
N ASP A 253 11.65 12.14 1.22
CA ASP A 253 10.76 12.19 0.06
C ASP A 253 11.52 11.83 -1.21
N PHE A 254 11.20 10.66 -1.76
CA PHE A 254 11.75 10.09 -2.99
C PHE A 254 10.71 10.06 -4.12
N THR A 255 9.61 10.78 -4.00
CA THR A 255 8.61 10.85 -5.07
C THR A 255 9.23 11.53 -6.32
N PRO A 256 8.93 11.02 -7.53
CA PRO A 256 9.36 11.67 -8.75
C PRO A 256 8.85 13.11 -8.78
N ARG A 257 9.74 14.06 -9.00
CA ARG A 257 9.37 15.45 -9.27
C ARG A 257 9.17 15.62 -10.76
N ALA A 258 8.05 16.22 -11.13
CA ALA A 258 7.72 16.55 -12.52
C ALA A 258 8.74 17.51 -13.14
#